data_0cb55d37c7d1d1b302a050bdbe513b2a
#
_entry.id   0cb55d37c7d1d1b302a050bdbe513b2a
#
_cell.length_a   1.000
_cell.length_b   1.000
_cell.length_c   1.000
_cell.angle_alpha   90.00
_cell.angle_beta   90.00
_cell.angle_gamma   90.00
#
_symmetry.space_group_name_H-M   'P 1'
#
loop_
_entity.id
_entity.type
_entity.pdbx_description
1 polymer ?
#
loop_
_entity_poly.entity_id
_entity_poly.type
_entity_poly.pdbx_seq_one_letter_code
_entity_poly.pdbx_strand_id
1 'polypeptide(L)'
;PNNSEKIYTYGVPILSSDDGGQTFYRIGKENVHADHHDLWINPEKPGHLINGNDGGVNITYDDGENWIKNNSTEVGQFYAINVDYQKPYNVYGGLQDNGVWMGPHNSVENKRWNMTGQYPWKGILGGDGMEIQIDNRNPNIVFTGSQFGFYARLDLDSGKRKSIKPSHELGQSPFRFNWQTPILLSPHNQDVLYLGSNFLHKSINQGDDWENISEDLTKGGKKGNVPYGTITTISESPITEGVIYVGSDDGIIHVTKNGGKTWKNIS
;
A
#
# COMPACT_ATOMS: atom_id res chain seq x y z
N PRO A 1 -11.96 34.33 -12.56
CA PRO A 1 -11.52 35.68 -12.91
C PRO A 1 -12.65 36.74 -12.90
N ASN A 2 -13.90 36.31 -13.06
CA ASN A 2 -15.05 37.21 -13.20
C ASN A 2 -15.82 37.44 -11.88
N ASN A 3 -15.46 36.71 -10.81
CA ASN A 3 -16.05 36.86 -9.48
C ASN A 3 -14.93 36.85 -8.44
N SER A 4 -14.71 37.98 -7.77
CA SER A 4 -13.69 38.17 -6.74
C SER A 4 -14.01 37.43 -5.43
N GLU A 5 -15.29 37.11 -5.21
CA GLU A 5 -15.76 36.41 -4.01
C GLU A 5 -15.54 34.88 -4.12
N LYS A 6 -15.33 34.37 -5.35
CA LYS A 6 -15.08 32.95 -5.59
C LYS A 6 -13.61 32.62 -5.42
N ILE A 7 -13.29 31.84 -4.39
CA ILE A 7 -11.93 31.45 -4.03
C ILE A 7 -11.85 29.93 -3.93
N TYR A 8 -10.76 29.34 -4.42
CA TYR A 8 -10.43 27.95 -4.22
C TYR A 8 -9.13 27.81 -3.46
N THR A 9 -9.10 26.86 -2.54
CA THR A 9 -7.88 26.46 -1.83
C THR A 9 -7.73 24.96 -1.92
N TYR A 10 -6.50 24.50 -1.96
CA TYR A 10 -6.21 23.08 -2.05
C TYR A 10 -4.97 22.69 -1.23
N GLY A 11 -4.90 21.44 -0.86
CA GLY A 11 -3.90 20.76 -0.05
C GLY A 11 -4.43 19.34 0.16
N VAL A 12 -4.61 18.88 1.41
CA VAL A 12 -5.26 17.57 1.64
C VAL A 12 -6.71 17.61 1.14
N PRO A 13 -7.60 18.56 1.53
CA PRO A 13 -8.88 18.77 0.86
C PRO A 13 -8.79 19.84 -0.23
N ILE A 14 -9.69 19.78 -1.21
CA ILE A 14 -10.00 20.91 -2.09
C ILE A 14 -11.28 21.60 -1.60
N LEU A 15 -11.19 22.91 -1.41
CA LEU A 15 -12.25 23.72 -0.85
C LEU A 15 -12.61 24.89 -1.77
N SER A 16 -13.85 25.35 -1.68
CA SER A 16 -14.35 26.54 -2.36
C SER A 16 -14.98 27.52 -1.36
N SER A 17 -14.91 28.80 -1.66
CA SER A 17 -15.61 29.88 -1.01
C SER A 17 -16.38 30.68 -2.04
N ASP A 18 -17.55 31.20 -1.66
CA ASP A 18 -18.38 32.10 -2.46
C ASP A 18 -18.51 33.51 -1.85
N ASP A 19 -17.83 33.76 -0.73
CA ASP A 19 -17.93 34.95 0.10
C ASP A 19 -16.60 35.64 0.40
N GLY A 20 -15.65 35.57 -0.55
CA GLY A 20 -14.33 36.18 -0.41
C GLY A 20 -13.43 35.52 0.62
N GLY A 21 -13.68 34.27 0.96
CA GLY A 21 -12.87 33.46 1.88
C GLY A 21 -13.32 33.55 3.35
N GLN A 22 -14.52 34.08 3.62
CA GLN A 22 -15.07 34.12 4.97
C GLN A 22 -15.53 32.70 5.40
N THR A 23 -16.12 31.92 4.49
CA THR A 23 -16.50 30.53 4.70
C THR A 23 -16.01 29.64 3.58
N PHE A 24 -15.68 28.38 3.91
CA PHE A 24 -15.22 27.39 2.95
C PHE A 24 -16.02 26.10 3.06
N TYR A 25 -16.29 25.47 1.94
CA TYR A 25 -16.91 24.17 1.84
C TYR A 25 -16.13 23.22 0.93
N ARG A 26 -16.20 21.92 1.19
CA ARG A 26 -15.47 20.90 0.43
C ARG A 26 -16.19 20.60 -0.88
N ILE A 27 -15.44 20.64 -1.98
CA ILE A 27 -15.91 20.31 -3.34
C ILE A 27 -15.38 18.97 -3.86
N GLY A 28 -14.30 18.43 -3.27
CA GLY A 28 -13.75 17.09 -3.59
C GLY A 28 -14.38 16.01 -2.73
N LYS A 29 -15.63 15.59 -2.99
CA LYS A 29 -16.36 14.61 -2.18
C LYS A 29 -16.29 13.20 -2.74
N GLU A 30 -16.51 13.04 -4.04
CA GLU A 30 -16.58 11.76 -4.73
C GLU A 30 -15.67 11.75 -5.95
N ASN A 31 -15.07 10.60 -6.25
CA ASN A 31 -14.19 10.37 -7.39
C ASN A 31 -12.94 11.26 -7.47
N VAL A 32 -12.60 11.97 -6.38
CA VAL A 32 -11.42 12.83 -6.28
C VAL A 32 -10.55 12.32 -5.15
N HIS A 33 -9.29 12.00 -5.46
CA HIS A 33 -8.30 11.68 -4.44
C HIS A 33 -7.96 12.92 -3.61
N ALA A 34 -7.57 12.74 -2.37
CA ALA A 34 -6.99 13.80 -1.53
C ALA A 34 -5.60 14.22 -2.06
N ASP A 35 -4.92 15.09 -1.30
CA ASP A 35 -3.54 15.50 -1.57
C ASP A 35 -3.39 16.18 -2.93
N HIS A 36 -4.05 17.34 -3.03
CA HIS A 36 -4.12 18.13 -4.25
C HIS A 36 -2.86 18.98 -4.41
N HIS A 37 -2.27 18.97 -5.62
CA HIS A 37 -1.03 19.66 -5.95
C HIS A 37 -1.21 20.85 -6.86
N ASP A 38 -2.21 20.83 -7.75
CA ASP A 38 -2.50 21.91 -8.66
C ASP A 38 -3.97 22.00 -9.04
N LEU A 39 -4.42 23.21 -9.35
CA LEU A 39 -5.78 23.50 -9.77
C LEU A 39 -5.78 24.55 -10.87
N TRP A 40 -6.14 24.13 -12.07
CA TRP A 40 -6.41 25.06 -13.16
C TRP A 40 -7.88 25.43 -13.23
N ILE A 41 -8.15 26.73 -13.35
CA ILE A 41 -9.49 27.32 -13.45
C ILE A 41 -9.65 27.89 -14.86
N ASN A 42 -10.69 27.46 -15.59
CA ASN A 42 -10.96 27.96 -16.93
C ASN A 42 -11.37 29.46 -16.85
N PRO A 43 -10.60 30.39 -17.47
CA PRO A 43 -10.92 31.82 -17.41
C PRO A 43 -12.18 32.21 -18.18
N GLU A 44 -12.57 31.38 -19.17
CA GLU A 44 -13.70 31.67 -20.05
C GLU A 44 -14.99 30.96 -19.61
N LYS A 45 -14.85 29.85 -18.85
CA LYS A 45 -15.98 29.01 -18.46
C LYS A 45 -15.96 28.77 -16.96
N PRO A 46 -16.69 29.60 -16.16
CA PRO A 46 -16.84 29.38 -14.73
C PRO A 46 -17.34 27.97 -14.41
N GLY A 47 -16.79 27.36 -13.35
CA GLY A 47 -17.13 26.00 -12.92
C GLY A 47 -16.39 24.88 -13.66
N HIS A 48 -15.63 25.20 -14.72
CA HIS A 48 -14.73 24.23 -15.35
C HIS A 48 -13.36 24.30 -14.71
N LEU A 49 -13.02 23.26 -13.96
CA LEU A 49 -11.77 23.11 -13.23
C LEU A 49 -11.05 21.82 -13.64
N ILE A 50 -9.72 21.85 -13.61
CA ILE A 50 -8.87 20.67 -13.75
C ILE A 50 -7.97 20.62 -12.52
N ASN A 51 -7.98 19.49 -11.83
CA ASN A 51 -7.22 19.27 -10.60
C ASN A 51 -6.23 18.12 -10.76
N GLY A 52 -4.97 18.34 -10.37
CA GLY A 52 -3.94 17.34 -10.20
C GLY A 52 -3.82 16.95 -8.73
N ASN A 53 -3.84 15.65 -8.45
CA ASN A 53 -3.70 15.09 -7.10
C ASN A 53 -2.98 13.74 -7.14
N ASP A 54 -2.70 13.13 -5.99
CA ASP A 54 -1.97 11.85 -5.89
C ASP A 54 -2.69 10.67 -6.57
N GLY A 55 -4.00 10.80 -6.80
CA GLY A 55 -4.79 9.84 -7.58
C GLY A 55 -4.80 10.09 -9.08
N GLY A 56 -4.15 11.17 -9.57
CA GLY A 56 -4.09 11.55 -10.98
C GLY A 56 -4.80 12.86 -11.31
N VAL A 57 -5.51 12.93 -12.42
CA VAL A 57 -6.17 14.14 -12.92
C VAL A 57 -7.69 14.00 -12.83
N ASN A 58 -8.32 15.02 -12.29
CA ASN A 58 -9.78 15.12 -12.19
C ASN A 58 -10.28 16.39 -12.89
N ILE A 59 -11.44 16.29 -13.56
CA ILE A 59 -12.06 17.38 -14.30
C ILE A 59 -13.49 17.56 -13.79
N THR A 60 -13.89 18.81 -13.53
CA THR A 60 -15.28 19.18 -13.28
C THR A 60 -15.74 20.28 -14.25
N TYR A 61 -17.03 20.30 -14.55
CA TYR A 61 -17.67 21.34 -15.37
C TYR A 61 -18.77 22.07 -14.61
N ASP A 62 -19.00 21.73 -13.36
CA ASP A 62 -20.07 22.21 -12.49
C ASP A 62 -19.56 22.65 -11.11
N ASP A 63 -18.37 23.25 -11.08
CA ASP A 63 -17.76 23.87 -9.89
C ASP A 63 -17.47 22.85 -8.76
N GLY A 64 -17.23 21.60 -9.14
CA GLY A 64 -16.87 20.53 -8.21
C GLY A 64 -18.04 19.80 -7.57
N GLU A 65 -19.28 19.99 -8.10
CA GLU A 65 -20.41 19.16 -7.69
C GLU A 65 -20.21 17.71 -8.17
N ASN A 66 -19.75 17.55 -9.42
CA ASN A 66 -19.39 16.25 -9.98
C ASN A 66 -17.98 16.29 -10.58
N TRP A 67 -17.23 15.20 -10.38
CA TRP A 67 -15.88 15.07 -10.90
C TRP A 67 -15.76 13.84 -11.81
N ILE A 68 -15.05 14.04 -12.92
CA ILE A 68 -14.64 12.99 -13.85
C ILE A 68 -13.17 12.67 -13.56
N LYS A 69 -12.88 11.45 -13.10
CA LYS A 69 -11.52 10.97 -12.96
C LYS A 69 -10.97 10.56 -14.32
N ASN A 70 -9.83 11.13 -14.69
CA ASN A 70 -9.12 10.71 -15.90
C ASN A 70 -8.29 9.45 -15.59
N ASN A 71 -8.76 8.29 -16.01
CA ASN A 71 -8.11 6.99 -15.82
C ASN A 71 -7.22 6.59 -17.01
N SER A 72 -6.95 7.49 -17.95
CA SER A 72 -6.14 7.21 -19.14
C SER A 72 -4.64 7.45 -18.97
N THR A 73 -4.18 7.90 -17.80
CA THR A 73 -2.76 8.01 -17.52
C THR A 73 -2.19 6.64 -17.14
N GLU A 74 -1.25 6.14 -17.93
CA GLU A 74 -0.58 4.85 -17.73
C GLU A 74 0.65 4.99 -16.81
N VAL A 75 0.48 5.61 -15.65
CA VAL A 75 1.55 5.82 -14.69
C VAL A 75 1.12 5.40 -13.29
N GLY A 76 2.05 4.85 -12.52
CA GLY A 76 1.84 4.48 -11.13
C GLY A 76 3.17 4.38 -10.40
N GLN A 77 3.21 4.84 -9.15
CA GLN A 77 4.39 4.73 -8.29
C GLN A 77 4.29 3.44 -7.49
N PHE A 78 4.99 2.41 -7.96
CA PHE A 78 4.99 1.11 -7.29
C PHE A 78 5.98 1.08 -6.13
N TYR A 79 5.54 0.62 -4.97
CA TYR A 79 6.40 0.21 -3.86
C TYR A 79 6.93 -1.21 -4.06
N ALA A 80 6.07 -2.11 -4.53
CA ALA A 80 6.40 -3.51 -4.74
C ALA A 80 5.62 -4.10 -5.90
N ILE A 81 6.20 -5.11 -6.55
CA ILE A 81 5.58 -5.89 -7.62
C ILE A 81 5.81 -7.37 -7.33
N ASN A 82 4.81 -8.20 -7.57
CA ASN A 82 4.91 -9.65 -7.52
C ASN A 82 4.05 -10.30 -8.62
N VAL A 83 4.22 -11.60 -8.83
CA VAL A 83 3.47 -12.37 -9.83
C VAL A 83 3.00 -13.68 -9.22
N ASP A 84 1.88 -14.22 -9.73
CA ASP A 84 1.50 -15.61 -9.49
C ASP A 84 2.12 -16.53 -10.56
N TYR A 85 1.95 -17.86 -10.39
CA TYR A 85 2.47 -18.86 -11.33
C TYR A 85 1.39 -19.42 -12.28
N GLN A 86 0.28 -18.70 -12.47
CA GLN A 86 -0.77 -19.10 -13.37
C GLN A 86 -0.37 -18.98 -14.86
N LYS A 87 -1.18 -19.46 -15.77
CA LYS A 87 -0.99 -19.32 -17.21
C LYS A 87 -2.31 -18.89 -17.87
N PRO A 88 -2.46 -17.62 -18.27
CA PRO A 88 -1.52 -16.51 -18.10
C PRO A 88 -1.35 -16.12 -16.62
N TYR A 89 -0.16 -15.65 -16.24
CA TYR A 89 0.06 -15.17 -14.87
C TYR A 89 -0.51 -13.78 -14.66
N ASN A 90 -0.83 -13.46 -13.43
CA ASN A 90 -1.20 -12.11 -13.03
C ASN A 90 0.01 -11.39 -12.43
N VAL A 91 0.02 -10.09 -12.66
CA VAL A 91 0.93 -9.13 -12.01
C VAL A 91 0.16 -8.45 -10.89
N TYR A 92 0.80 -8.34 -9.75
CA TYR A 92 0.29 -7.65 -8.57
C TYR A 92 1.21 -6.47 -8.25
N GLY A 93 0.63 -5.34 -7.85
CA GLY A 93 1.41 -4.18 -7.51
C GLY A 93 0.79 -3.36 -6.38
N GLY A 94 1.62 -2.99 -5.41
CA GLY A 94 1.28 -2.02 -4.37
C GLY A 94 1.79 -0.64 -4.78
N LEU A 95 0.90 0.34 -4.84
CA LEU A 95 1.18 1.69 -5.32
C LEU A 95 1.01 2.70 -4.19
N GLN A 96 1.88 3.71 -4.19
CA GLN A 96 1.68 4.87 -3.33
C GLN A 96 0.35 5.52 -3.66
N ASP A 97 -0.44 5.84 -2.62
CA ASP A 97 -1.74 6.52 -2.66
C ASP A 97 -2.85 5.80 -3.45
N ASN A 98 -2.50 4.80 -4.25
CA ASN A 98 -3.43 4.17 -5.21
C ASN A 98 -3.72 2.69 -4.91
N GLY A 99 -3.38 2.20 -3.72
CA GLY A 99 -3.75 0.87 -3.26
C GLY A 99 -2.97 -0.27 -3.90
N VAL A 100 -3.55 -1.46 -3.84
CA VAL A 100 -3.00 -2.69 -4.41
C VAL A 100 -3.86 -3.15 -5.56
N TRP A 101 -3.22 -3.43 -6.69
CA TRP A 101 -3.88 -3.85 -7.92
C TRP A 101 -3.36 -5.20 -8.41
N MET A 102 -4.20 -5.92 -9.14
CA MET A 102 -3.83 -7.12 -9.86
C MET A 102 -4.42 -7.13 -11.28
N GLY A 103 -3.74 -7.76 -12.20
CA GLY A 103 -4.24 -7.95 -13.56
C GLY A 103 -3.36 -8.89 -14.39
N PRO A 104 -3.89 -9.43 -15.50
CA PRO A 104 -3.15 -10.36 -16.34
C PRO A 104 -2.00 -9.67 -17.07
N HIS A 105 -0.82 -10.32 -17.09
CA HIS A 105 0.39 -9.77 -17.74
C HIS A 105 0.22 -9.50 -19.24
N ASN A 106 -0.69 -10.21 -19.90
CA ASN A 106 -0.94 -10.14 -21.33
C ASN A 106 -2.15 -9.26 -21.69
N SER A 107 -2.61 -8.42 -20.75
CA SER A 107 -3.67 -7.46 -21.04
C SER A 107 -3.17 -6.45 -22.08
N VAL A 108 -4.02 -6.20 -23.09
CA VAL A 108 -3.79 -5.18 -24.11
C VAL A 108 -4.85 -4.11 -23.96
N GLU A 109 -4.44 -2.84 -23.97
CA GLU A 109 -5.38 -1.73 -23.88
C GLU A 109 -6.49 -1.86 -24.93
N ASN A 110 -7.73 -1.68 -24.49
CA ASN A 110 -8.89 -1.74 -25.34
C ASN A 110 -9.88 -0.62 -25.00
N LYS A 111 -10.18 0.25 -25.96
CA LYS A 111 -11.15 1.34 -25.82
C LYS A 111 -12.52 0.87 -25.32
N ARG A 112 -12.88 -0.40 -25.52
CA ARG A 112 -14.12 -0.99 -25.00
C ARG A 112 -14.15 -1.02 -23.46
N TRP A 113 -13.01 -1.07 -22.79
CA TRP A 113 -12.99 -1.09 -21.33
C TRP A 113 -13.70 0.12 -20.73
N ASN A 114 -13.47 1.31 -21.29
CA ASN A 114 -14.15 2.53 -20.85
C ASN A 114 -15.66 2.49 -21.11
N MET A 115 -16.09 1.75 -22.12
CA MET A 115 -17.51 1.64 -22.50
C MET A 115 -18.26 0.55 -21.74
N THR A 116 -17.61 -0.54 -21.40
CA THR A 116 -18.23 -1.74 -20.82
C THR A 116 -17.92 -1.92 -19.35
N GLY A 117 -16.98 -1.18 -18.79
CA GLY A 117 -16.47 -1.38 -17.44
C GLY A 117 -15.65 -2.67 -17.25
N GLN A 118 -15.34 -3.38 -18.33
CA GLN A 118 -14.58 -4.65 -18.29
C GLN A 118 -13.08 -4.41 -18.25
N TYR A 119 -12.64 -3.61 -17.32
CA TYR A 119 -11.21 -3.36 -17.10
C TYR A 119 -10.55 -4.61 -16.49
N PRO A 120 -9.44 -5.12 -17.07
CA PRO A 120 -8.84 -6.37 -16.62
C PRO A 120 -8.08 -6.24 -15.30
N TRP A 121 -7.67 -5.03 -14.94
CA TRP A 121 -7.01 -4.74 -13.69
C TRP A 121 -8.03 -4.50 -12.58
N LYS A 122 -7.81 -5.09 -11.42
CA LYS A 122 -8.71 -5.01 -10.27
C LYS A 122 -7.96 -4.43 -9.08
N GLY A 123 -8.53 -3.41 -8.43
CA GLY A 123 -8.10 -2.96 -7.12
C GLY A 123 -8.53 -3.99 -6.07
N ILE A 124 -7.58 -4.48 -5.26
CA ILE A 124 -7.84 -5.52 -4.25
C ILE A 124 -7.73 -4.99 -2.83
N LEU A 125 -7.02 -3.89 -2.63
CA LEU A 125 -6.90 -3.21 -1.34
C LEU A 125 -6.65 -1.71 -1.57
N GLY A 126 -7.18 -0.85 -0.67
CA GLY A 126 -6.92 0.59 -0.68
C GLY A 126 -5.75 1.00 0.22
N GLY A 127 -5.47 2.30 0.27
CA GLY A 127 -4.38 2.92 1.04
C GLY A 127 -3.09 3.00 0.22
N ASP A 128 -1.95 3.21 0.88
CA ASP A 128 -0.64 3.01 0.27
C ASP A 128 -0.37 1.53 0.16
N GLY A 129 -0.49 0.99 -1.06
CA GLY A 129 -0.30 -0.43 -1.29
C GLY A 129 1.15 -0.84 -1.11
N MET A 130 1.39 -1.82 -0.23
CA MET A 130 2.72 -2.32 0.12
C MET A 130 3.04 -3.65 -0.57
N GLU A 131 3.92 -4.44 0.02
CA GLU A 131 4.32 -5.73 -0.53
C GLU A 131 3.15 -6.71 -0.65
N ILE A 132 3.25 -7.60 -1.62
CA ILE A 132 2.26 -8.60 -1.92
C ILE A 132 2.92 -9.98 -1.94
N GLN A 133 2.31 -10.94 -1.24
CA GLN A 133 2.68 -12.36 -1.30
C GLN A 133 1.45 -13.15 -1.76
N ILE A 134 1.66 -14.14 -2.61
CA ILE A 134 0.59 -14.96 -3.19
C ILE A 134 0.84 -16.43 -2.81
N ASP A 135 -0.17 -17.13 -2.30
CA ASP A 135 -0.07 -18.56 -2.03
C ASP A 135 0.01 -19.34 -3.35
N ASN A 136 1.15 -19.99 -3.60
CA ASN A 136 1.40 -20.73 -4.84
C ASN A 136 0.46 -21.95 -5.03
N ARG A 137 -0.17 -22.43 -3.95
CA ARG A 137 -1.14 -23.53 -3.98
C ARG A 137 -2.55 -23.05 -4.36
N ASN A 138 -2.87 -21.80 -3.96
CA ASN A 138 -4.14 -21.17 -4.23
C ASN A 138 -3.94 -19.65 -4.47
N PRO A 139 -3.86 -19.20 -5.72
CA PRO A 139 -3.59 -17.80 -6.06
C PRO A 139 -4.71 -16.83 -5.67
N ASN A 140 -5.86 -17.34 -5.22
CA ASN A 140 -6.90 -16.50 -4.63
C ASN A 140 -6.57 -16.07 -3.19
N ILE A 141 -5.59 -16.72 -2.54
CA ILE A 141 -5.11 -16.31 -1.22
C ILE A 141 -3.91 -15.40 -1.38
N VAL A 142 -4.10 -14.14 -0.99
CA VAL A 142 -3.12 -13.07 -1.14
C VAL A 142 -2.88 -12.41 0.21
N PHE A 143 -1.62 -12.14 0.52
CA PHE A 143 -1.20 -11.40 1.71
C PHE A 143 -0.68 -10.05 1.25
N THR A 144 -1.36 -8.98 1.60
CA THR A 144 -0.98 -7.62 1.24
C THR A 144 -1.52 -6.62 2.24
N GLY A 145 -1.07 -5.40 2.17
CA GLY A 145 -1.45 -4.41 3.17
C GLY A 145 -1.12 -2.98 2.78
N SER A 146 -1.22 -2.15 3.78
CA SER A 146 -0.85 -0.74 3.73
C SER A 146 0.28 -0.45 4.72
N GLN A 147 0.65 0.84 4.84
CA GLN A 147 1.76 1.31 5.67
C GLN A 147 1.73 0.72 7.10
N PHE A 148 2.91 0.68 7.72
CA PHE A 148 3.09 0.30 9.14
C PHE A 148 2.57 -1.11 9.49
N GLY A 149 2.68 -2.05 8.55
CA GLY A 149 2.34 -3.45 8.81
C GLY A 149 0.84 -3.75 8.91
N PHE A 150 -0.03 -2.88 8.40
CA PHE A 150 -1.47 -3.15 8.32
C PHE A 150 -1.78 -4.16 7.21
N TYR A 151 -1.24 -5.36 7.35
CA TYR A 151 -1.43 -6.47 6.42
C TYR A 151 -2.72 -7.24 6.69
N ALA A 152 -3.26 -7.80 5.62
CA ALA A 152 -4.40 -8.69 5.64
C ALA A 152 -4.15 -9.92 4.75
N ARG A 153 -4.71 -11.06 5.13
CA ARG A 153 -4.95 -12.19 4.24
C ARG A 153 -6.29 -11.95 3.54
N LEU A 154 -6.27 -11.95 2.22
CA LEU A 154 -7.43 -11.79 1.35
C LEU A 154 -7.72 -13.12 0.68
N ASP A 155 -8.99 -13.47 0.60
CA ASP A 155 -9.50 -14.51 -0.29
C ASP A 155 -10.26 -13.79 -1.42
N LEU A 156 -9.64 -13.72 -2.59
CA LEU A 156 -10.13 -12.98 -3.75
C LEU A 156 -11.41 -13.59 -4.36
N ASP A 157 -11.65 -14.87 -4.11
CA ASP A 157 -12.83 -15.57 -4.61
C ASP A 157 -14.06 -15.29 -3.74
N SER A 158 -13.93 -15.41 -2.43
CA SER A 158 -15.02 -15.16 -1.48
C SER A 158 -15.13 -13.69 -1.07
N GLY A 159 -14.14 -12.86 -1.35
CA GLY A 159 -14.03 -11.47 -0.88
C GLY A 159 -13.76 -11.34 0.62
N LYS A 160 -13.46 -12.43 1.32
CA LYS A 160 -13.14 -12.40 2.75
C LYS A 160 -11.79 -11.76 3.00
N ARG A 161 -11.73 -10.97 4.08
CA ARG A 161 -10.52 -10.31 4.54
C ARG A 161 -10.31 -10.57 6.03
N LYS A 162 -9.08 -10.93 6.42
CA LYS A 162 -8.65 -11.07 7.81
C LYS A 162 -7.39 -10.24 8.04
N SER A 163 -7.41 -9.35 9.06
CA SER A 163 -6.18 -8.67 9.50
C SER A 163 -5.21 -9.69 10.09
N ILE A 164 -3.93 -9.58 9.70
CA ILE A 164 -2.86 -10.47 10.14
C ILE A 164 -1.70 -9.71 10.79
N LYS A 165 -1.87 -8.44 11.14
CA LYS A 165 -0.83 -7.66 11.81
C LYS A 165 -0.53 -8.23 13.19
N PRO A 166 0.75 -8.55 13.53
CA PRO A 166 1.13 -8.95 14.87
C PRO A 166 0.83 -7.85 15.89
N SER A 167 0.33 -8.22 17.05
CA SER A 167 0.10 -7.33 18.19
C SER A 167 1.02 -7.65 19.34
N HIS A 168 1.45 -6.61 20.06
CA HIS A 168 2.19 -6.77 21.32
C HIS A 168 1.23 -7.15 22.44
N GLU A 169 1.74 -7.77 23.49
CA GLU A 169 0.96 -8.09 24.68
C GLU A 169 0.69 -6.85 25.53
N LEU A 170 -0.37 -6.90 26.33
CA LEU A 170 -0.70 -5.82 27.26
C LEU A 170 0.45 -5.59 28.24
N GLY A 171 0.85 -4.33 28.39
CA GLY A 171 1.95 -3.91 29.24
C GLY A 171 3.34 -3.94 28.60
N GLN A 172 3.47 -4.45 27.39
CA GLN A 172 4.69 -4.38 26.61
C GLN A 172 4.74 -3.12 25.73
N SER A 173 5.95 -2.71 25.32
CA SER A 173 6.11 -1.62 24.38
C SER A 173 5.55 -2.03 23.00
N PRO A 174 4.82 -1.12 22.33
CA PRO A 174 4.32 -1.39 20.98
C PRO A 174 5.46 -1.74 20.01
N PHE A 175 5.18 -2.67 19.09
CA PHE A 175 6.11 -2.97 18.01
C PHE A 175 6.28 -1.76 17.09
N ARG A 176 7.50 -1.57 16.61
CA ARG A 176 7.83 -0.53 15.63
C ARG A 176 7.78 -1.15 14.23
N PHE A 177 6.90 -0.66 13.39
CA PHE A 177 6.77 -1.09 12.00
C PHE A 177 7.25 0.01 11.06
N ASN A 178 8.03 -0.35 10.05
CA ASN A 178 8.42 0.59 9.00
C ASN A 178 7.20 1.04 8.19
N TRP A 179 7.31 2.18 7.53
CA TRP A 179 6.32 2.59 6.52
C TRP A 179 6.08 1.44 5.52
N GLN A 180 7.15 0.95 4.89
CA GLN A 180 7.12 -0.24 4.07
C GLN A 180 7.58 -1.44 4.90
N THR A 181 6.66 -2.02 5.66
CA THR A 181 6.91 -3.20 6.49
C THR A 181 7.12 -4.43 5.61
N PRO A 182 8.23 -5.17 5.74
CA PRO A 182 8.46 -6.35 4.93
C PRO A 182 7.61 -7.54 5.39
N ILE A 183 7.04 -8.26 4.43
CA ILE A 183 6.33 -9.53 4.61
C ILE A 183 6.89 -10.56 3.63
N LEU A 184 7.09 -11.78 4.09
CA LEU A 184 7.62 -12.88 3.27
C LEU A 184 6.84 -14.15 3.50
N LEU A 185 6.31 -14.74 2.43
CA LEU A 185 5.78 -16.11 2.43
C LEU A 185 6.95 -17.08 2.20
N SER A 186 7.11 -18.06 3.09
CA SER A 186 8.23 -19.00 3.01
C SER A 186 8.20 -19.79 1.69
N PRO A 187 9.33 -19.89 0.97
CA PRO A 187 9.41 -20.72 -0.22
C PRO A 187 9.31 -22.22 0.07
N HIS A 188 9.50 -22.64 1.34
CA HIS A 188 9.47 -24.03 1.76
C HIS A 188 8.10 -24.50 2.21
N ASN A 189 7.30 -23.59 2.81
CA ASN A 189 5.98 -23.92 3.32
C ASN A 189 5.05 -22.70 3.22
N GLN A 190 4.02 -22.78 2.41
CA GLN A 190 3.05 -21.70 2.14
C GLN A 190 2.11 -21.42 3.32
N ASP A 191 2.21 -22.12 4.44
CA ASP A 191 1.54 -21.78 5.69
C ASP A 191 2.41 -20.88 6.57
N VAL A 192 3.70 -20.76 6.24
CA VAL A 192 4.67 -19.98 7.01
C VAL A 192 4.83 -18.58 6.42
N LEU A 193 4.53 -17.59 7.25
CA LEU A 193 4.75 -16.17 6.97
C LEU A 193 5.77 -15.60 7.95
N TYR A 194 6.60 -14.69 7.43
CA TYR A 194 7.45 -13.81 8.22
C TYR A 194 6.99 -12.37 8.04
N LEU A 195 7.04 -11.58 9.11
CA LEU A 195 6.73 -10.15 9.09
C LEU A 195 7.71 -9.41 10.00
N GLY A 196 8.26 -8.29 9.49
CA GLY A 196 9.27 -7.51 10.21
C GLY A 196 8.64 -6.32 10.95
N SER A 197 8.85 -6.24 12.27
CA SER A 197 8.74 -5.00 13.03
C SER A 197 10.15 -4.56 13.45
N ASN A 198 10.41 -4.25 14.71
CA ASN A 198 11.76 -4.31 15.29
C ASN A 198 12.15 -5.75 15.71
N PHE A 199 11.20 -6.67 15.68
CA PHE A 199 11.36 -8.10 15.83
C PHE A 199 11.04 -8.80 14.52
N LEU A 200 11.58 -10.01 14.31
CA LEU A 200 11.08 -10.90 13.29
C LEU A 200 9.97 -11.78 13.86
N HIS A 201 8.79 -11.64 13.29
CA HIS A 201 7.62 -12.46 13.61
C HIS A 201 7.50 -13.61 12.62
N LYS A 202 7.13 -14.79 13.11
CA LYS A 202 6.83 -15.98 12.32
C LYS A 202 5.41 -16.45 12.63
N SER A 203 4.64 -16.75 11.60
CA SER A 203 3.39 -17.49 11.67
C SER A 203 3.55 -18.82 10.96
N ILE A 204 2.87 -19.86 11.45
CA ILE A 204 2.82 -21.20 10.82
C ILE A 204 1.42 -21.54 10.30
N ASN A 205 0.50 -20.59 10.33
CA ASN A 205 -0.90 -20.72 9.97
C ASN A 205 -1.41 -19.48 9.21
N GLN A 206 -0.59 -18.99 8.28
CA GLN A 206 -0.96 -17.90 7.37
C GLN A 206 -1.35 -16.59 8.08
N GLY A 207 -0.71 -16.29 9.20
CA GLY A 207 -0.91 -15.04 9.95
C GLY A 207 -2.05 -15.10 10.96
N ASP A 208 -2.60 -16.27 11.26
CA ASP A 208 -3.63 -16.42 12.30
C ASP A 208 -3.06 -16.21 13.68
N ASP A 209 -1.87 -16.76 13.94
CA ASP A 209 -1.10 -16.57 15.16
C ASP A 209 0.36 -16.22 14.82
N TRP A 210 1.03 -15.49 15.72
CA TRP A 210 2.38 -15.02 15.53
C TRP A 210 3.28 -15.34 16.73
N GLU A 211 4.51 -15.74 16.47
CA GLU A 211 5.59 -15.91 17.42
C GLU A 211 6.73 -14.94 17.08
N ASN A 212 7.33 -14.31 18.10
CA ASN A 212 8.58 -13.57 17.94
C ASN A 212 9.73 -14.57 17.94
N ILE A 213 10.43 -14.70 16.81
CA ILE A 213 11.58 -15.60 16.66
C ILE A 213 12.93 -14.87 16.75
N SER A 214 12.93 -13.64 17.23
CA SER A 214 14.14 -12.84 17.49
C SER A 214 13.96 -11.97 18.72
N GLU A 215 15.07 -11.43 19.23
CA GLU A 215 15.09 -10.21 20.02
C GLU A 215 14.95 -8.99 19.11
N ASP A 216 15.05 -7.76 19.67
CA ASP A 216 15.09 -6.54 18.85
C ASP A 216 16.35 -6.56 17.97
N LEU A 217 16.18 -6.67 16.64
CA LEU A 217 17.26 -6.77 15.66
C LEU A 217 17.76 -5.40 15.19
N THR A 218 17.47 -4.33 15.92
CA THR A 218 17.80 -2.95 15.58
C THR A 218 18.64 -2.29 16.67
N LYS A 219 19.10 -1.06 16.43
CA LYS A 219 19.78 -0.23 17.45
C LYS A 219 18.80 0.46 18.42
N GLY A 220 17.52 0.17 18.30
CA GLY A 220 16.44 0.78 19.09
C GLY A 220 15.76 1.95 18.40
N GLY A 221 14.60 2.33 18.96
CA GLY A 221 13.79 3.42 18.43
C GLY A 221 14.39 4.79 18.70
N LYS A 222 14.06 5.75 17.84
CA LYS A 222 14.33 7.18 18.03
C LYS A 222 13.01 7.95 18.06
N LYS A 223 13.00 9.08 18.77
CA LYS A 223 11.87 10.02 18.70
C LYS A 223 11.83 10.66 17.31
N GLY A 224 10.66 10.73 16.72
CA GLY A 224 10.43 11.30 15.41
C GLY A 224 8.98 11.12 14.96
N ASN A 225 8.66 11.63 13.78
CA ASN A 225 7.30 11.54 13.20
C ASN A 225 7.02 10.18 12.56
N VAL A 226 8.08 9.39 12.31
CA VAL A 226 7.97 8.03 11.74
C VAL A 226 8.72 7.05 12.65
N PRO A 227 8.28 5.79 12.73
CA PRO A 227 9.01 4.74 13.42
C PRO A 227 10.41 4.58 12.85
N TYR A 228 11.40 4.45 13.72
CA TYR A 228 12.80 4.19 13.40
C TYR A 228 13.33 3.04 14.26
N GLY A 229 14.36 2.34 13.77
CA GLY A 229 14.82 1.08 14.33
C GLY A 229 13.79 0.00 13.99
N THR A 230 13.61 -0.25 12.70
CA THR A 230 12.61 -1.16 12.13
C THR A 230 13.26 -2.06 11.08
N ILE A 231 12.77 -3.29 10.97
CA ILE A 231 13.15 -4.19 9.88
C ILE A 231 12.57 -3.67 8.57
N THR A 232 13.41 -3.62 7.53
CA THR A 232 13.04 -3.13 6.18
C THR A 232 13.15 -4.20 5.10
N THR A 233 13.81 -5.31 5.40
CA THR A 233 13.92 -6.42 4.44
C THR A 233 14.06 -7.76 5.15
N ILE A 234 13.47 -8.80 4.53
CA ILE A 234 13.54 -10.20 4.98
C ILE A 234 13.81 -11.06 3.75
N SER A 235 14.70 -12.02 3.87
CA SER A 235 14.94 -13.02 2.83
C SER A 235 15.23 -14.38 3.47
N GLU A 236 14.43 -15.38 3.15
CA GLU A 236 14.73 -16.78 3.48
C GLU A 236 15.41 -17.45 2.30
N SER A 237 16.43 -18.26 2.58
CA SER A 237 17.12 -19.03 1.55
C SER A 237 16.14 -20.00 0.87
N PRO A 238 16.02 -19.99 -0.47
CA PRO A 238 15.16 -20.93 -1.17
C PRO A 238 15.73 -22.37 -1.20
N ILE A 239 17.00 -22.53 -0.78
CA ILE A 239 17.70 -23.83 -0.78
C ILE A 239 17.64 -24.48 0.59
N THR A 240 17.75 -23.69 1.67
CA THR A 240 17.85 -24.21 3.04
C THR A 240 16.85 -23.53 3.92
N GLU A 241 15.84 -24.28 4.36
CA GLU A 241 14.83 -23.79 5.30
C GLU A 241 15.45 -23.26 6.59
N GLY A 242 14.93 -22.15 7.10
CA GLY A 242 15.37 -21.52 8.33
C GLY A 242 16.70 -20.78 8.25
N VAL A 243 17.30 -20.64 7.07
CA VAL A 243 18.38 -19.66 6.84
C VAL A 243 17.75 -18.35 6.40
N ILE A 244 17.70 -17.37 7.31
CA ILE A 244 16.97 -16.13 7.12
C ILE A 244 17.92 -14.94 7.34
N TYR A 245 17.89 -13.98 6.41
CA TYR A 245 18.56 -12.69 6.50
C TYR A 245 17.55 -11.60 6.77
N VAL A 246 17.93 -10.66 7.63
CA VAL A 246 17.10 -9.52 8.02
C VAL A 246 17.96 -8.26 8.01
N GLY A 247 17.46 -7.20 7.34
CA GLY A 247 18.08 -5.86 7.35
C GLY A 247 17.16 -4.83 7.96
N SER A 248 17.75 -3.84 8.65
CA SER A 248 17.02 -2.76 9.32
C SER A 248 17.40 -1.37 8.80
N ASP A 249 16.53 -0.37 9.00
CA ASP A 249 16.70 1.02 8.58
C ASP A 249 17.87 1.75 9.28
N ASP A 250 18.41 1.18 10.33
CA ASP A 250 19.57 1.69 11.07
C ASP A 250 20.90 1.04 10.62
N GLY A 251 20.87 0.26 9.54
CA GLY A 251 22.03 -0.29 8.85
C GLY A 251 22.59 -1.57 9.49
N ILE A 252 21.77 -2.33 10.22
CA ILE A 252 22.18 -3.64 10.74
C ILE A 252 21.66 -4.75 9.83
N ILE A 253 22.50 -5.77 9.63
CA ILE A 253 22.13 -7.02 8.97
C ILE A 253 22.34 -8.18 9.93
N HIS A 254 21.32 -8.97 10.12
CA HIS A 254 21.36 -10.19 10.91
C HIS A 254 21.10 -11.43 10.05
N VAL A 255 21.69 -12.54 10.43
CA VAL A 255 21.42 -13.86 9.84
C VAL A 255 21.16 -14.89 10.94
N THR A 256 20.14 -15.71 10.73
CA THR A 256 19.96 -16.98 11.43
C THR A 256 20.18 -18.15 10.48
N LYS A 257 20.70 -19.27 10.99
CA LYS A 257 20.85 -20.53 10.25
C LYS A 257 20.03 -21.68 10.83
N ASN A 258 19.18 -21.37 11.82
CA ASN A 258 18.43 -22.36 12.58
C ASN A 258 17.00 -21.89 12.91
N GLY A 259 16.37 -21.16 11.96
CA GLY A 259 14.96 -20.76 12.06
C GLY A 259 14.68 -19.75 13.18
N GLY A 260 15.64 -18.90 13.53
CA GLY A 260 15.46 -17.85 14.53
C GLY A 260 15.93 -18.21 15.94
N LYS A 261 16.41 -19.45 16.18
CA LYS A 261 16.91 -19.84 17.52
C LYS A 261 18.15 -19.06 17.96
N THR A 262 18.99 -18.67 17.02
CA THR A 262 20.16 -17.82 17.25
C THR A 262 20.35 -16.86 16.08
N TRP A 263 20.78 -15.64 16.38
CA TRP A 263 21.04 -14.60 15.40
C TRP A 263 22.48 -14.11 15.46
N LYS A 264 23.08 -13.86 14.31
CA LYS A 264 24.43 -13.29 14.19
C LYS A 264 24.33 -11.97 13.43
N ASN A 265 24.83 -10.90 14.03
CA ASN A 265 25.08 -9.65 13.33
C ASN A 265 26.25 -9.85 12.36
N ILE A 266 26.08 -9.41 11.10
CA ILE A 266 27.06 -9.52 10.01
C ILE A 266 27.31 -8.19 9.28
N SER A 267 26.77 -7.05 9.82
CA SER A 267 27.05 -5.70 9.28
C SER A 267 28.44 -5.19 9.62
#